data_9121785cf36423b1aeee76b3f9f8fa9f
#
_entry.id   9121785cf36423b1aeee76b3f9f8fa9f
#
_cell.length_a   1.000
_cell.length_b   1.000
_cell.length_c   1.000
_cell.angle_alpha   90.00
_cell.angle_beta   90.00
_cell.angle_gamma   90.00
#
_symmetry.space_group_name_H-M   'P 1'
#
loop_
_entity.id
_entity.type
_entity.pdbx_description
1 polymer ?
#
loop_
_entity_poly.entity_id
_entity_poly.type
_entity_poly.pdbx_seq_one_letter_code
_entity_poly.pdbx_strand_id
1 'polypeptide(L)'
;MNIRKTTIAATLILASAASFAQQAPASGTPAAVAAAQPWTYKTKQLSRADVDALLLQPGKVLVLDVRRPDELPSKGSFPVFLSIQNADLEKYLKYIPKDRQIVTVSNRAHRAGAAGDLLTLRGFKVAGAVGTQDYEEQGGVVEHIKPPVAPAAAPAPAVALAK
;
A
#
# COMPACT_ATOMS: atom_id res chain seq x y z
N MET A 1 31.46 -43.59 62.43
CA MET A 1 31.98 -44.98 62.51
C MET A 1 31.08 -45.80 61.56
N ASN A 2 31.72 -46.57 60.75
CA ASN A 2 31.21 -47.54 59.74
C ASN A 2 31.02 -47.05 58.35
N ILE A 3 32.07 -47.32 57.64
CA ILE A 3 32.29 -47.53 56.23
C ILE A 3 31.48 -48.73 55.77
N ARG A 4 30.79 -48.66 54.64
CA ARG A 4 30.62 -49.81 53.75
C ARG A 4 30.76 -49.36 52.30
N LYS A 5 31.84 -49.79 51.75
CA LYS A 5 32.17 -49.86 50.32
C LYS A 5 31.29 -50.91 49.67
N THR A 6 30.77 -50.68 48.50
CA THR A 6 30.42 -51.75 47.56
C THR A 6 30.65 -51.30 46.14
N THR A 7 31.29 -52.15 45.46
CA THR A 7 32.02 -52.10 44.19
C THR A 7 31.10 -52.37 42.98
N ILE A 8 31.36 -51.72 41.87
CA ILE A 8 31.45 -52.14 40.46
C ILE A 8 30.23 -52.85 39.81
N ALA A 9 29.77 -52.29 38.71
CA ALA A 9 29.61 -52.97 37.43
C ALA A 9 29.62 -51.98 36.29
N ALA A 10 30.64 -52.00 35.47
CA ALA A 10 30.72 -51.32 34.17
C ALA A 10 29.90 -52.12 33.16
N THR A 11 28.93 -51.51 32.54
CA THR A 11 28.27 -52.06 31.36
C THR A 11 28.47 -51.07 30.23
N LEU A 12 29.32 -51.45 29.30
CA LEU A 12 29.61 -50.78 28.03
C LEU A 12 28.45 -51.04 27.07
N ILE A 13 27.64 -50.02 26.77
CA ILE A 13 26.63 -50.07 25.72
C ILE A 13 27.11 -49.19 24.56
N LEU A 14 27.50 -49.83 23.48
CA LEU A 14 27.71 -49.19 22.19
C LEU A 14 26.35 -48.69 21.67
N ALA A 15 26.13 -47.41 21.65
CA ALA A 15 24.98 -46.79 21.02
C ALA A 15 25.43 -46.08 19.76
N SER A 16 24.93 -46.55 18.62
CA SER A 16 25.13 -46.07 17.28
C SER A 16 24.70 -44.59 17.17
N ALA A 17 25.61 -43.76 16.70
CA ALA A 17 25.31 -42.36 16.38
C ALA A 17 24.46 -42.32 15.09
N ALA A 18 23.16 -42.10 15.24
CA ALA A 18 22.31 -41.64 14.16
C ALA A 18 22.51 -40.14 14.03
N SER A 19 23.22 -39.72 12.99
CA SER A 19 23.35 -38.29 12.62
C SER A 19 22.02 -37.79 12.13
N PHE A 20 21.25 -37.14 12.99
CA PHE A 20 20.17 -36.28 12.59
C PHE A 20 20.79 -35.00 12.01
N ALA A 21 20.76 -34.89 10.69
CA ALA A 21 21.01 -33.63 10.01
C ALA A 21 19.96 -32.63 10.46
N GLN A 22 20.32 -31.73 11.36
CA GLN A 22 19.54 -30.62 11.84
C GLN A 22 19.48 -29.61 10.71
N GLN A 23 18.39 -29.64 9.95
CA GLN A 23 18.06 -28.62 8.95
C GLN A 23 17.81 -27.32 9.74
N ALA A 24 18.76 -26.41 9.65
CA ALA A 24 18.61 -25.06 10.20
C ALA A 24 17.38 -24.40 9.55
N PRO A 25 16.49 -23.76 10.32
CA PRO A 25 15.43 -22.97 9.72
C PRO A 25 16.09 -21.83 8.93
N ALA A 26 15.74 -21.74 7.65
CA ALA A 26 16.14 -20.61 6.81
C ALA A 26 15.73 -19.32 7.54
N SER A 27 16.72 -18.59 7.99
CA SER A 27 16.55 -17.23 8.50
C SER A 27 16.04 -16.38 7.36
N GLY A 28 14.71 -16.33 7.20
CA GLY A 28 14.06 -15.31 6.41
C GLY A 28 14.48 -13.97 7.00
N THR A 29 15.34 -13.25 6.30
CA THR A 29 15.66 -11.86 6.60
C THR A 29 14.32 -11.13 6.72
N PRO A 30 13.96 -10.53 7.86
CA PRO A 30 12.77 -9.71 7.93
C PRO A 30 12.95 -8.61 6.89
N ALA A 31 12.03 -8.53 5.93
CA ALA A 31 11.98 -7.44 4.98
C ALA A 31 12.07 -6.15 5.82
N ALA A 32 13.11 -5.37 5.57
CA ALA A 32 13.31 -4.11 6.27
C ALA A 32 12.03 -3.31 6.12
N VAL A 33 11.28 -3.17 7.22
CA VAL A 33 10.12 -2.28 7.30
C VAL A 33 10.70 -0.91 7.01
N ALA A 34 10.48 -0.39 5.81
CA ALA A 34 10.93 0.93 5.43
C ALA A 34 10.42 1.88 6.52
N ALA A 35 11.34 2.49 7.26
CA ALA A 35 10.99 3.37 8.36
C ALA A 35 9.99 4.41 7.84
N ALA A 36 8.81 4.45 8.43
CA ALA A 36 7.76 5.38 8.05
C ALA A 36 8.33 6.80 8.14
N GLN A 37 8.31 7.53 7.03
CA GLN A 37 8.81 8.90 7.02
C GLN A 37 7.95 9.76 7.95
N PRO A 38 8.56 10.65 8.78
CA PRO A 38 7.80 11.49 9.69
C PRO A 38 6.84 12.40 8.92
N TRP A 39 5.64 12.59 9.49
CA TRP A 39 4.65 13.50 8.92
C TRP A 39 5.06 14.95 9.17
N THR A 40 5.34 15.69 8.11
CA THR A 40 5.85 17.07 8.20
C THR A 40 4.87 18.10 7.63
N TYR A 41 3.71 17.68 7.16
CA TYR A 41 2.71 18.54 6.53
C TYR A 41 1.74 19.13 7.55
N LYS A 42 1.19 20.32 7.25
CA LYS A 42 0.12 20.95 8.03
C LYS A 42 -1.23 20.27 7.83
N THR A 43 -1.44 19.71 6.63
CA THR A 43 -2.61 18.90 6.29
C THR A 43 -2.71 17.71 7.24
N LYS A 44 -3.89 17.49 7.85
CA LYS A 44 -4.14 16.35 8.73
C LYS A 44 -3.95 15.03 7.96
N GLN A 45 -3.19 14.09 8.50
CA GLN A 45 -3.22 12.71 8.03
C GLN A 45 -4.49 12.03 8.53
N LEU A 46 -5.29 11.50 7.62
CA LEU A 46 -6.56 10.84 7.94
C LEU A 46 -6.35 9.37 8.28
N SER A 47 -7.03 8.92 9.34
CA SER A 47 -7.20 7.51 9.63
C SER A 47 -8.25 6.88 8.71
N ARG A 48 -8.34 5.55 8.68
CA ARG A 48 -9.42 4.85 8.00
C ARG A 48 -10.79 5.35 8.43
N ALA A 49 -11.03 5.45 9.73
CA ALA A 49 -12.33 5.90 10.26
C ALA A 49 -12.70 7.33 9.81
N ASP A 50 -11.72 8.25 9.75
CA ASP A 50 -11.94 9.59 9.22
C ASP A 50 -12.38 9.54 7.76
N VAL A 51 -11.70 8.72 6.94
CA VAL A 51 -12.01 8.56 5.51
C VAL A 51 -13.38 7.96 5.31
N ASP A 52 -13.70 6.86 6.01
CA ASP A 52 -15.01 6.22 5.95
C ASP A 52 -16.14 7.21 6.26
N ALA A 53 -15.98 8.01 7.31
CA ALA A 53 -16.97 9.03 7.68
C ALA A 53 -17.14 10.13 6.62
N LEU A 54 -16.06 10.51 5.94
CA LEU A 54 -16.10 11.51 4.86
C LEU A 54 -16.76 10.93 3.60
N LEU A 55 -16.47 9.69 3.24
CA LEU A 55 -17.05 9.01 2.07
C LEU A 55 -18.56 8.79 2.18
N LEU A 56 -19.13 8.76 3.39
CA LEU A 56 -20.58 8.76 3.60
C LEU A 56 -21.27 10.08 3.19
N GLN A 57 -20.50 11.11 2.82
CA GLN A 57 -21.02 12.41 2.42
C GLN A 57 -20.63 12.79 0.98
N PRO A 58 -20.98 11.99 -0.05
CA PRO A 58 -20.47 12.14 -1.42
C PRO A 58 -20.82 13.50 -2.05
N GLY A 59 -21.92 14.13 -1.61
CA GLY A 59 -22.32 15.46 -2.07
C GLY A 59 -21.45 16.61 -1.52
N LYS A 60 -20.71 16.37 -0.43
CA LYS A 60 -19.92 17.39 0.28
C LYS A 60 -18.41 17.17 0.15
N VAL A 61 -18.00 15.98 -0.23
CA VAL A 61 -16.59 15.58 -0.30
C VAL A 61 -16.16 15.37 -1.74
N LEU A 62 -14.96 15.79 -2.06
CA LEU A 62 -14.24 15.48 -3.27
C LEU A 62 -12.98 14.69 -2.92
N VAL A 63 -12.85 13.50 -3.44
CA VAL A 63 -11.59 12.73 -3.39
C VAL A 63 -10.71 13.19 -4.54
N LEU A 64 -9.54 13.72 -4.25
CA LEU A 64 -8.57 14.20 -5.23
C LEU A 64 -7.32 13.32 -5.20
N ASP A 65 -7.17 12.48 -6.20
CA ASP A 65 -6.01 11.62 -6.36
C ASP A 65 -4.89 12.33 -7.10
N VAL A 66 -3.73 12.49 -6.44
CA VAL A 66 -2.58 13.21 -6.98
C VAL A 66 -1.48 12.29 -7.52
N ARG A 67 -1.79 11.01 -7.67
CA ARG A 67 -0.88 10.01 -8.24
C ARG A 67 -0.79 10.10 -9.76
N ARG A 68 0.20 9.40 -10.30
CA ARG A 68 0.28 9.17 -11.74
C ARG A 68 -0.75 8.13 -12.17
N PRO A 69 -1.26 8.20 -13.42
CA PRO A 69 -2.25 7.25 -13.93
C PRO A 69 -1.80 5.77 -13.89
N ASP A 70 -0.49 5.52 -14.03
CA ASP A 70 0.08 4.18 -13.99
C ASP A 70 0.06 3.53 -12.60
N GLU A 71 -0.05 4.33 -11.54
CA GLU A 71 -0.12 3.85 -10.15
C GLU A 71 -1.54 3.38 -9.76
N LEU A 72 -2.58 3.91 -10.39
CA LEU A 72 -3.98 3.64 -10.02
C LEU A 72 -4.37 2.16 -10.18
N PRO A 73 -4.09 1.48 -11.31
CA PRO A 73 -4.46 0.08 -11.48
C PRO A 73 -3.72 -0.85 -10.50
N SER A 74 -2.46 -0.53 -10.20
CA SER A 74 -1.59 -1.42 -9.41
C SER A 74 -1.76 -1.26 -7.90
N LYS A 75 -2.18 -0.08 -7.45
CA LYS A 75 -2.25 0.28 -6.02
C LYS A 75 -3.68 0.52 -5.52
N GLY A 76 -4.68 0.25 -6.36
CA GLY A 76 -6.06 0.51 -6.05
C GLY A 76 -6.41 2.00 -5.92
N SER A 77 -7.67 2.34 -5.97
CA SER A 77 -8.19 3.70 -5.85
C SER A 77 -9.53 3.71 -5.12
N PHE A 78 -9.96 4.88 -4.65
CA PHE A 78 -11.32 5.04 -4.15
C PHE A 78 -12.32 4.96 -5.31
N PRO A 79 -13.58 4.54 -5.06
CA PRO A 79 -14.56 4.29 -6.13
C PRO A 79 -14.86 5.50 -7.01
N VAL A 80 -14.82 6.70 -6.42
CA VAL A 80 -15.09 7.97 -7.11
C VAL A 80 -14.02 8.97 -6.73
N PHE A 81 -13.29 9.47 -7.71
CA PHE A 81 -12.23 10.45 -7.48
C PHE A 81 -12.01 11.33 -8.71
N LEU A 82 -11.47 12.53 -8.48
CA LEU A 82 -10.87 13.38 -9.50
C LEU A 82 -9.37 13.11 -9.53
N SER A 83 -8.84 12.79 -10.71
CA SER A 83 -7.40 12.55 -10.87
C SER A 83 -6.71 13.78 -11.45
N ILE A 84 -5.80 14.36 -10.69
CA ILE A 84 -4.90 15.43 -11.14
C ILE A 84 -3.52 15.11 -10.58
N GLN A 85 -2.55 14.84 -11.44
CA GLN A 85 -1.19 14.53 -10.99
C GLN A 85 -0.61 15.68 -10.17
N ASN A 86 0.15 15.35 -9.13
CA ASN A 86 0.74 16.35 -8.23
C ASN A 86 1.57 17.42 -8.97
N ALA A 87 2.27 17.04 -10.04
CA ALA A 87 3.05 17.94 -10.87
C ALA A 87 2.19 18.98 -11.63
N ASP A 88 0.96 18.63 -11.94
CA ASP A 88 0.04 19.49 -12.69
C ASP A 88 -1.00 20.19 -11.81
N LEU A 89 -0.99 19.96 -10.50
CA LEU A 89 -2.03 20.41 -9.59
C LEU A 89 -2.27 21.93 -9.68
N GLU A 90 -1.23 22.73 -9.67
CA GLU A 90 -1.35 24.19 -9.76
C GLU A 90 -2.01 24.67 -11.07
N LYS A 91 -1.71 23.99 -12.18
CA LYS A 91 -2.27 24.31 -13.49
C LYS A 91 -3.78 24.08 -13.57
N TYR A 92 -4.28 23.08 -12.82
CA TYR A 92 -5.66 22.66 -12.87
C TYR A 92 -6.53 23.12 -11.71
N LEU A 93 -6.04 23.98 -10.81
CA LEU A 93 -6.78 24.51 -9.66
C LEU A 93 -8.15 25.09 -10.01
N LYS A 94 -8.28 25.73 -11.18
CA LYS A 94 -9.54 26.32 -11.64
C LYS A 94 -10.67 25.32 -11.89
N TYR A 95 -10.34 24.03 -12.04
CA TYR A 95 -11.32 22.96 -12.26
C TYR A 95 -11.73 22.25 -10.98
N ILE A 96 -11.09 22.57 -9.85
CA ILE A 96 -11.40 21.98 -8.56
C ILE A 96 -12.51 22.79 -7.90
N PRO A 97 -13.65 22.17 -7.52
CA PRO A 97 -14.75 22.86 -6.86
C PRO A 97 -14.32 23.34 -5.46
N LYS A 98 -14.67 24.62 -5.12
CA LYS A 98 -14.33 25.23 -3.84
C LYS A 98 -15.38 25.02 -2.76
N ASP A 99 -16.55 24.57 -3.12
CA ASP A 99 -17.69 24.34 -2.24
C ASP A 99 -17.61 23.02 -1.48
N ARG A 100 -16.74 22.10 -1.91
CA ARG A 100 -16.56 20.77 -1.30
C ARG A 100 -15.33 20.71 -0.39
N GLN A 101 -15.38 19.77 0.55
CA GLN A 101 -14.22 19.37 1.33
C GLN A 101 -13.36 18.40 0.48
N ILE A 102 -12.06 18.63 0.43
CA ILE A 102 -11.15 17.85 -0.39
C ILE A 102 -10.39 16.85 0.49
N VAL A 103 -10.44 15.58 0.13
CA VAL A 103 -9.55 14.53 0.63
C VAL A 103 -8.49 14.30 -0.44
N THR A 104 -7.25 14.61 -0.15
CA THR A 104 -6.13 14.34 -1.05
C THR A 104 -5.62 12.92 -0.87
N VAL A 105 -5.29 12.25 -1.98
CA VAL A 105 -4.93 10.82 -2.00
C VAL A 105 -3.59 10.59 -2.70
N SER A 106 -2.75 9.76 -2.09
CA SER A 106 -1.55 9.19 -2.73
C SER A 106 -1.31 7.75 -2.22
N ASN A 107 -0.17 7.11 -2.55
CA ASN A 107 0.06 5.74 -2.10
C ASN A 107 0.29 5.65 -0.58
N ARG A 108 1.15 6.54 -0.02
CA ARG A 108 1.56 6.57 1.39
C ARG A 108 1.34 7.95 2.02
N ALA A 109 0.27 8.62 1.65
CA ALA A 109 -0.16 9.94 2.14
C ALA A 109 0.82 11.12 1.92
N HIS A 110 2.15 10.97 1.83
CA HIS A 110 3.10 12.09 1.78
C HIS A 110 2.87 13.07 0.61
N ARG A 111 2.71 12.59 -0.62
CA ARG A 111 2.36 13.46 -1.76
C ARG A 111 1.01 14.15 -1.55
N ALA A 112 0.06 13.42 -0.98
CA ALA A 112 -1.25 13.95 -0.64
C ALA A 112 -1.17 15.05 0.43
N GLY A 113 -0.29 14.90 1.44
CA GLY A 113 -0.03 15.92 2.45
C GLY A 113 0.48 17.21 1.85
N ALA A 114 1.49 17.14 0.98
CA ALA A 114 2.02 18.30 0.26
C ALA A 114 0.96 18.98 -0.63
N ALA A 115 0.17 18.17 -1.35
CA ALA A 115 -0.93 18.67 -2.17
C ALA A 115 -2.01 19.37 -1.32
N GLY A 116 -2.32 18.82 -0.15
CA GLY A 116 -3.27 19.40 0.79
C GLY A 116 -2.81 20.75 1.33
N ASP A 117 -1.53 20.88 1.66
CA ASP A 117 -0.93 22.15 2.09
C ASP A 117 -1.02 23.20 0.98
N LEU A 118 -0.69 22.83 -0.27
CA LEU A 118 -0.82 23.69 -1.43
C LEU A 118 -2.28 24.16 -1.63
N LEU A 119 -3.22 23.23 -1.62
CA LEU A 119 -4.65 23.53 -1.79
C LEU A 119 -5.17 24.47 -0.69
N THR A 120 -4.77 24.23 0.55
CA THR A 120 -5.13 25.10 1.68
C THR A 120 -4.61 26.52 1.48
N LEU A 121 -3.36 26.67 1.03
CA LEU A 121 -2.78 27.99 0.68
C LEU A 121 -3.53 28.68 -0.47
N ARG A 122 -4.16 27.93 -1.36
CA ARG A 122 -4.98 28.43 -2.48
C ARG A 122 -6.46 28.63 -2.11
N GLY A 123 -6.80 28.51 -0.82
CA GLY A 123 -8.14 28.78 -0.29
C GLY A 123 -9.17 27.67 -0.50
N PHE A 124 -8.71 26.43 -0.71
CA PHE A 124 -9.59 25.25 -0.73
C PHE A 124 -9.81 24.69 0.67
N LYS A 125 -10.95 24.03 0.86
CA LYS A 125 -11.31 23.36 2.12
C LYS A 125 -10.73 21.95 2.10
N VAL A 126 -9.57 21.73 2.70
CA VAL A 126 -8.94 20.40 2.76
C VAL A 126 -9.34 19.72 4.06
N ALA A 127 -10.00 18.56 3.96
CA ALA A 127 -10.34 17.72 5.11
C ALA A 127 -9.10 16.97 5.65
N GLY A 128 -8.22 16.56 4.74
CA GLY A 128 -6.97 15.89 5.08
C GLY A 128 -6.41 15.07 3.93
N ALA A 129 -5.35 14.32 4.22
CA ALA A 129 -4.61 13.51 3.28
C ALA A 129 -4.60 12.02 3.70
N VAL A 130 -4.69 11.12 2.74
CA VAL A 130 -4.68 9.66 2.98
C VAL A 130 -3.78 8.95 1.96
N GLY A 131 -3.17 7.84 2.40
CA GLY A 131 -2.53 6.86 1.54
C GLY A 131 -3.48 5.71 1.24
N THR A 132 -3.60 5.27 -0.02
CA THR A 132 -4.42 4.09 -0.35
C THR A 132 -3.89 2.84 0.35
N GLN A 133 -2.56 2.66 0.36
CA GLN A 133 -1.92 1.54 1.04
C GLN A 133 -2.08 1.64 2.56
N ASP A 134 -1.96 2.84 3.14
CA ASP A 134 -2.16 3.05 4.58
C ASP A 134 -3.62 2.77 4.98
N TYR A 135 -4.57 3.11 4.10
CA TYR A 135 -6.00 2.84 4.30
C TYR A 135 -6.30 1.32 4.25
N GLU A 136 -5.72 0.59 3.28
CA GLU A 136 -5.84 -0.87 3.18
C GLU A 136 -5.18 -1.59 4.36
N GLU A 137 -4.00 -1.16 4.81
CA GLU A 137 -3.32 -1.72 5.98
C GLU A 137 -4.15 -1.57 7.27
N GLN A 138 -5.00 -0.55 7.34
CA GLN A 138 -5.97 -0.36 8.41
C GLN A 138 -7.28 -1.16 8.18
N GLY A 139 -7.33 -2.01 7.15
CA GLY A 139 -8.49 -2.85 6.80
C GLY A 139 -9.54 -2.12 5.96
N GLY A 140 -9.22 -1.00 5.34
CA GLY A 140 -10.05 -0.34 4.33
C GLY A 140 -10.04 -1.13 3.01
N VAL A 141 -11.02 -0.87 2.15
CA VAL A 141 -11.13 -1.50 0.83
C VAL A 141 -11.00 -0.44 -0.25
N VAL A 142 -10.09 -0.68 -1.20
CA VAL A 142 -9.95 0.14 -2.41
C VAL A 142 -10.28 -0.69 -3.65
N GLU A 143 -10.67 -0.03 -4.71
CA GLU A 143 -10.98 -0.67 -5.99
C GLU A 143 -9.70 -0.84 -6.82
N HIS A 144 -9.44 -2.06 -7.28
CA HIS A 144 -8.35 -2.37 -8.21
C HIS A 144 -8.90 -2.43 -9.63
N ILE A 145 -8.62 -1.41 -10.43
CA ILE A 145 -9.04 -1.34 -11.83
C ILE A 145 -8.23 -2.36 -12.62
N LYS A 146 -8.89 -3.43 -13.08
CA LYS A 146 -8.27 -4.34 -14.06
C LYS A 146 -8.27 -3.64 -15.43
N PRO A 147 -7.10 -3.45 -16.07
CA PRO A 147 -7.06 -2.95 -17.43
C PRO A 147 -7.94 -3.83 -18.33
N PRO A 148 -8.66 -3.29 -19.31
CA PRO A 148 -9.35 -4.10 -20.30
C PRO A 148 -8.34 -5.05 -20.94
N VAL A 149 -8.67 -6.33 -20.97
CA VAL A 149 -7.87 -7.30 -21.74
C VAL A 149 -7.94 -6.83 -23.20
N ALA A 150 -6.79 -6.45 -23.75
CA ALA A 150 -6.72 -6.09 -25.17
C ALA A 150 -7.31 -7.27 -25.96
N PRO A 151 -8.27 -7.03 -26.88
CA PRO A 151 -8.78 -8.10 -27.72
C PRO A 151 -7.60 -8.78 -28.39
N ALA A 152 -7.55 -10.11 -28.34
CA ALA A 152 -6.51 -10.89 -28.99
C ALA A 152 -6.39 -10.39 -30.43
N ALA A 153 -5.19 -9.99 -30.83
CA ALA A 153 -4.95 -9.47 -32.17
C ALA A 153 -5.53 -10.48 -33.18
N ALA A 154 -6.49 -10.02 -33.96
CA ALA A 154 -7.04 -10.85 -35.04
C ALA A 154 -5.88 -11.33 -35.91
N PRO A 155 -5.83 -12.61 -36.32
CA PRO A 155 -4.76 -13.10 -37.14
C PRO A 155 -4.72 -12.25 -38.42
N ALA A 156 -3.51 -11.77 -38.74
CA ALA A 156 -3.31 -10.98 -39.95
C ALA A 156 -3.83 -11.75 -41.16
N PRO A 157 -4.56 -11.11 -42.10
CA PRO A 157 -5.05 -11.76 -43.30
C PRO A 157 -3.85 -12.33 -44.05
N ALA A 158 -3.89 -13.64 -44.31
CA ALA A 158 -2.88 -14.30 -45.13
C ALA A 158 -2.90 -13.65 -46.53
N VAL A 159 -1.82 -12.94 -46.84
CA VAL A 159 -1.63 -12.43 -48.20
C VAL A 159 -1.39 -13.64 -49.11
N ALA A 160 -2.42 -14.04 -49.84
CA ALA A 160 -2.28 -15.05 -50.88
C ALA A 160 -1.41 -14.44 -52.00
N LEU A 161 -0.17 -14.92 -52.11
CA LEU A 161 0.68 -14.67 -53.25
C LEU A 161 0.01 -15.38 -54.46
N ALA A 162 -0.67 -14.62 -55.28
CA ALA A 162 -1.08 -15.09 -56.60
C ALA A 162 0.15 -15.28 -57.48
N LYS A 163 0.28 -16.46 -58.06
CA LYS A 163 1.36 -16.91 -58.93
C LYS A 163 1.03 -16.53 -60.37
#